data_e8324befb005dffd19feffcf6c3e9716
#
_entry.id   e8324befb005dffd19feffcf6c3e9716
#
_cell.length_a   1.000
_cell.length_b   1.000
_cell.length_c   1.000
_cell.angle_alpha   90.00
_cell.angle_beta   90.00
_cell.angle_gamma   90.00
#
_symmetry.space_group_name_H-M   'P 1'
#
loop_
_entity.id
_entity.type
_entity.pdbx_description
1 polymer ?
#
loop_
_entity_poly.entity_id
_entity_poly.type
_entity_poly.pdbx_seq_one_letter_code
_entity_poly.pdbx_strand_id
1 'polypeptide(L)'
;MFDYITGKLTYKTQNSKGCYFTVDVNGIGYRAEVVATDFDKKNVNEEVRIFTVLIHREDAMLLCGFLSKEARDIFSVLTSVSGVGVKMALTLLNEFEISDLIYFVINENSKELTRAKGVGAKLAQKIILELKDKFINLQPELKKSSLSAEVPPQTEDVQNILLSLGYDEKEILSAIKQAISKGNDVNNSEEFLRVTLQILSI
;
A
#
# COMPACT_ATOMS: atom_id res chain seq x y z
N MET A 1 12.49 -5.37 14.66
CA MET A 1 11.71 -4.34 13.92
C MET A 1 10.39 -4.98 13.55
N PHE A 2 9.26 -4.28 13.66
CA PHE A 2 7.94 -4.82 13.36
C PHE A 2 7.62 -4.51 11.90
N ASP A 3 7.33 -5.53 11.09
CA ASP A 3 6.94 -5.35 9.70
C ASP A 3 5.43 -5.09 9.57
N TYR A 4 4.64 -5.80 10.38
CA TYR A 4 3.21 -5.57 10.55
C TYR A 4 2.78 -6.00 11.95
N ILE A 5 1.62 -5.55 12.38
CA ILE A 5 0.90 -6.05 13.55
C ILE A 5 -0.52 -6.47 13.12
N THR A 6 -1.01 -7.57 13.70
CA THR A 6 -2.37 -8.06 13.47
C THR A 6 -3.06 -8.22 14.81
N GLY A 7 -4.27 -7.70 14.93
CA GLY A 7 -5.05 -7.80 16.15
C GLY A 7 -6.32 -6.96 16.08
N LYS A 8 -6.99 -6.81 17.21
CA LYS A 8 -8.26 -6.08 17.31
C LYS A 8 -8.03 -4.58 17.42
N LEU A 9 -8.67 -3.79 16.58
CA LEU A 9 -8.69 -2.33 16.70
C LEU A 9 -9.54 -1.91 17.90
N THR A 10 -8.90 -1.51 18.99
CA THR A 10 -9.57 -1.18 20.24
C THR A 10 -9.94 0.29 20.36
N TYR A 11 -9.09 1.18 19.82
CA TYR A 11 -9.35 2.62 19.85
C TYR A 11 -8.96 3.28 18.55
N LYS A 12 -9.75 4.30 18.17
CA LYS A 12 -9.46 5.28 17.13
C LYS A 12 -9.40 6.65 17.77
N THR A 13 -8.34 7.39 17.54
CA THR A 13 -8.15 8.74 18.08
C THR A 13 -7.74 9.69 16.97
N GLN A 14 -8.50 10.77 16.79
CA GLN A 14 -8.15 11.87 15.89
C GLN A 14 -8.02 13.15 16.70
N ASN A 15 -6.95 13.89 16.48
CA ASN A 15 -6.70 15.17 17.13
C ASN A 15 -5.86 16.09 16.23
N SER A 16 -5.47 17.25 16.73
CA SER A 16 -4.65 18.23 15.97
C SER A 16 -3.25 17.73 15.59
N LYS A 17 -2.79 16.60 16.17
CA LYS A 17 -1.47 16.01 15.89
C LYS A 17 -1.55 14.93 14.79
N GLY A 18 -2.70 14.28 14.61
CA GLY A 18 -2.88 13.23 13.61
C GLY A 18 -4.00 12.25 13.95
N CYS A 19 -4.08 11.19 13.15
CA CYS A 19 -4.98 10.06 13.31
C CYS A 19 -4.22 8.87 13.87
N TYR A 20 -4.80 8.14 14.82
CA TYR A 20 -4.15 7.04 15.52
C TYR A 20 -5.08 5.85 15.64
N PHE A 21 -4.54 4.66 15.38
CA PHE A 21 -5.11 3.38 15.77
C PHE A 21 -4.43 2.86 17.02
N THR A 22 -5.20 2.20 17.90
CA THR A 22 -4.66 1.34 18.95
C THR A 22 -5.12 -0.07 18.66
N VAL A 23 -4.17 -0.95 18.34
CA VAL A 23 -4.41 -2.36 18.01
C VAL A 23 -3.98 -3.21 19.19
N ASP A 24 -4.90 -3.99 19.73
CA ASP A 24 -4.61 -4.98 20.75
C ASP A 24 -4.04 -6.25 20.10
N VAL A 25 -2.84 -6.61 20.52
CA VAL A 25 -2.18 -7.86 20.12
C VAL A 25 -1.85 -8.63 21.39
N ASN A 26 -2.66 -9.64 21.70
CA ASN A 26 -2.49 -10.49 22.89
C ASN A 26 -2.39 -9.72 24.21
N GLY A 27 -3.24 -8.69 24.38
CA GLY A 27 -3.28 -7.88 25.61
C GLY A 27 -2.30 -6.71 25.64
N ILE A 28 -1.54 -6.47 24.55
CA ILE A 28 -0.68 -5.30 24.42
C ILE A 28 -1.27 -4.35 23.36
N GLY A 29 -1.57 -3.12 23.78
CA GLY A 29 -2.11 -2.09 22.90
C GLY A 29 -1.00 -1.34 22.16
N TYR A 30 -0.87 -1.57 20.85
CA TYR A 30 0.07 -0.86 19.98
C TYR A 30 -0.60 0.37 19.39
N ARG A 31 -0.07 1.55 19.69
CA ARG A 31 -0.55 2.81 19.12
C ARG A 31 0.26 3.18 17.89
N ALA A 32 -0.40 3.27 16.74
CA ALA A 32 0.21 3.67 15.48
C ALA A 32 -0.43 4.94 14.92
N GLU A 33 0.38 5.87 14.40
CA GLU A 33 -0.08 7.00 13.60
C GLU A 33 -0.42 6.50 12.20
N VAL A 34 -1.61 6.83 11.71
CA VAL A 34 -2.13 6.37 10.42
C VAL A 34 -2.53 7.55 9.54
N VAL A 35 -2.60 7.34 8.22
CA VAL A 35 -3.16 8.32 7.30
C VAL A 35 -4.68 8.45 7.50
N ALA A 36 -5.25 9.64 7.24
CA ALA A 36 -6.67 9.90 7.44
C ALA A 36 -7.56 8.99 6.60
N THR A 37 -7.15 8.68 5.37
CA THR A 37 -7.87 7.76 4.48
C THR A 37 -7.97 6.35 5.05
N ASP A 38 -6.93 5.85 5.72
CA ASP A 38 -6.96 4.55 6.39
C ASP A 38 -7.76 4.59 7.68
N PHE A 39 -7.69 5.73 8.40
CA PHE A 39 -8.49 5.96 9.61
C PHE A 39 -9.99 5.81 9.35
N ASP A 40 -10.48 6.32 8.22
CA ASP A 40 -11.91 6.28 7.89
C ASP A 40 -12.38 4.90 7.40
N LYS A 41 -11.47 4.06 6.87
CA LYS A 41 -11.79 2.73 6.34
C LYS A 41 -12.07 1.66 7.40
N LYS A 42 -11.70 1.88 8.67
CA LYS A 42 -11.77 0.85 9.71
C LYS A 42 -12.58 1.31 10.92
N ASN A 43 -13.29 0.36 11.55
CA ASN A 43 -14.08 0.62 12.73
C ASN A 43 -13.49 -0.06 13.97
N VAL A 44 -13.78 0.51 15.15
CA VAL A 44 -13.43 -0.10 16.43
C VAL A 44 -14.09 -1.48 16.55
N ASN A 45 -13.37 -2.43 17.13
CA ASN A 45 -13.69 -3.84 17.27
C ASN A 45 -13.47 -4.73 16.02
N GLU A 46 -13.03 -4.18 14.88
CA GLU A 46 -12.62 -4.98 13.74
C GLU A 46 -11.22 -5.61 13.96
N GLU A 47 -11.01 -6.81 13.41
CA GLU A 47 -9.67 -7.35 13.22
C GLU A 47 -8.97 -6.59 12.11
N VAL A 48 -7.75 -6.14 12.39
CA VAL A 48 -6.96 -5.37 11.43
C VAL A 48 -5.53 -5.91 11.34
N ARG A 49 -4.98 -5.84 10.13
CA ARG A 49 -3.54 -5.92 9.92
C ARG A 49 -3.07 -4.56 9.46
N ILE A 50 -2.11 -4.00 10.16
CA ILE A 50 -1.45 -2.75 9.76
C ILE A 50 0.04 -3.02 9.51
N PHE A 51 0.53 -2.62 8.35
CA PHE A 51 1.95 -2.63 8.00
C PHE A 51 2.61 -1.45 8.70
N THR A 52 3.78 -1.66 9.28
CA THR A 52 4.34 -0.70 10.22
C THR A 52 5.74 -0.23 9.85
N VAL A 53 6.03 1.02 10.19
CA VAL A 53 7.37 1.59 10.22
C VAL A 53 7.63 2.15 11.62
N LEU A 54 8.66 1.63 12.27
CA LEU A 54 9.10 2.15 13.56
C LEU A 54 10.12 3.28 13.34
N ILE A 55 9.78 4.46 13.77
CA ILE A 55 10.65 5.63 13.76
C ILE A 55 11.23 5.81 15.16
N HIS A 56 12.53 5.61 15.28
CA HIS A 56 13.26 5.84 16.51
C HIS A 56 13.95 7.20 16.47
N ARG A 57 13.75 8.00 17.50
CA ARG A 57 14.41 9.28 17.73
C ARG A 57 15.02 9.28 19.13
N GLU A 58 15.88 10.21 19.43
CA GLU A 58 16.53 10.34 20.73
C GLU A 58 15.51 10.45 21.87
N ASP A 59 14.40 11.16 21.64
CA ASP A 59 13.38 11.50 22.64
C ASP A 59 12.07 10.70 22.51
N ALA A 60 11.88 9.93 21.44
CA ALA A 60 10.63 9.24 21.20
C ALA A 60 10.74 8.03 20.26
N MET A 61 9.84 7.07 20.45
CA MET A 61 9.53 6.02 19.50
C MET A 61 8.14 6.27 18.92
N LEU A 62 8.04 6.32 17.59
CA LEU A 62 6.78 6.51 16.89
C LEU A 62 6.56 5.31 15.96
N LEU A 63 5.39 4.68 16.07
CA LEU A 63 4.95 3.66 15.15
C LEU A 63 4.02 4.31 14.12
N CYS A 64 4.36 4.23 12.83
CA CYS A 64 3.48 4.60 11.74
C CYS A 64 2.84 3.33 11.19
N GLY A 65 1.54 3.37 10.89
CA GLY A 65 0.76 2.23 10.44
C GLY A 65 0.01 2.52 9.14
N PHE A 66 -0.08 1.51 8.27
CA PHE A 66 -0.69 1.57 6.94
C PHE A 66 -1.53 0.33 6.70
N LEU A 67 -2.70 0.47 6.08
CA LEU A 67 -3.54 -0.68 5.74
C LEU A 67 -3.00 -1.49 4.54
N SER A 68 -2.12 -0.90 3.73
CA SER A 68 -1.46 -1.59 2.63
C SER A 68 0.06 -1.60 2.78
N LYS A 69 0.70 -2.68 2.30
CA LYS A 69 2.16 -2.79 2.23
C LYS A 69 2.74 -1.71 1.31
N GLU A 70 2.04 -1.43 0.21
CA GLU A 70 2.41 -0.41 -0.75
C GLU A 70 2.54 0.98 -0.10
N ALA A 71 1.55 1.41 0.68
CA ALA A 71 1.58 2.68 1.40
C ALA A 71 2.76 2.76 2.38
N ARG A 72 3.04 1.65 3.09
CA ARG A 72 4.19 1.54 3.98
C ARG A 72 5.52 1.69 3.25
N ASP A 73 5.66 1.04 2.08
CA ASP A 73 6.88 1.06 1.30
C ASP A 73 7.10 2.46 0.69
N ILE A 74 6.05 3.09 0.15
CA ILE A 74 6.11 4.47 -0.33
C ILE A 74 6.44 5.44 0.80
N PHE A 75 5.85 5.30 1.98
CA PHE A 75 6.21 6.11 3.15
C PHE A 75 7.70 6.00 3.49
N SER A 76 8.25 4.79 3.47
CA SER A 76 9.67 4.54 3.75
C SER A 76 10.57 5.21 2.71
N VAL A 77 10.18 5.17 1.44
CA VAL A 77 10.90 5.83 0.35
C VAL A 77 10.80 7.37 0.48
N LEU A 78 9.62 7.92 0.78
CA LEU A 78 9.44 9.35 1.01
C LEU A 78 10.31 9.87 2.16
N THR A 79 10.35 9.15 3.28
CA THR A 79 11.14 9.55 4.46
C THR A 79 12.65 9.44 4.26
N SER A 80 13.10 8.76 3.19
CA SER A 80 14.52 8.74 2.81
C SER A 80 15.00 10.03 2.13
N VAL A 81 14.06 10.89 1.70
CA VAL A 81 14.41 12.20 1.08
C VAL A 81 14.78 13.18 2.17
N SER A 82 15.94 13.80 2.04
CA SER A 82 16.37 14.85 2.97
C SER A 82 15.42 16.05 2.95
N GLY A 83 14.80 16.36 4.09
CA GLY A 83 13.77 17.38 4.25
C GLY A 83 12.34 16.84 4.24
N VAL A 84 12.14 15.55 3.97
CA VAL A 84 10.84 14.88 4.11
C VAL A 84 10.86 14.06 5.40
N GLY A 85 10.34 14.63 6.46
CA GLY A 85 10.14 13.91 7.73
C GLY A 85 8.82 13.15 7.76
N VAL A 86 8.58 12.41 8.85
CA VAL A 86 7.37 11.62 9.08
C VAL A 86 6.08 12.40 8.78
N LYS A 87 5.93 13.61 9.36
CA LYS A 87 4.73 14.43 9.15
C LYS A 87 4.52 14.82 7.69
N MET A 88 5.60 15.15 6.98
CA MET A 88 5.53 15.51 5.58
C MET A 88 5.16 14.31 4.71
N ALA A 89 5.76 13.15 4.97
CA ALA A 89 5.42 11.92 4.26
C ALA A 89 3.95 11.51 4.47
N LEU A 90 3.45 11.59 5.71
CA LEU A 90 2.02 11.37 5.99
C LEU A 90 1.12 12.42 5.31
N THR A 91 1.55 13.68 5.24
CA THR A 91 0.80 14.74 4.54
C THR A 91 0.71 14.45 3.04
N LEU A 92 1.79 13.99 2.40
CA LEU A 92 1.78 13.60 1.00
C LEU A 92 0.83 12.41 0.75
N LEU A 93 0.87 11.39 1.61
CA LEU A 93 -0.02 10.22 1.51
C LEU A 93 -1.49 10.51 1.90
N ASN A 94 -1.76 11.61 2.59
CA ASN A 94 -3.13 12.09 2.83
C ASN A 94 -3.67 12.93 1.66
N GLU A 95 -2.81 13.64 0.95
CA GLU A 95 -3.21 14.53 -0.15
C GLU A 95 -3.36 13.78 -1.47
N PHE A 96 -2.54 12.76 -1.71
CA PHE A 96 -2.48 12.07 -2.99
C PHE A 96 -2.72 10.57 -2.83
N GLU A 97 -3.43 9.99 -3.79
CA GLU A 97 -3.39 8.55 -4.00
C GLU A 97 -1.98 8.13 -4.43
N ILE A 98 -1.58 6.91 -4.08
CA ILE A 98 -0.21 6.42 -4.33
C ILE A 98 0.13 6.46 -5.82
N SER A 99 -0.81 6.07 -6.68
CA SER A 99 -0.67 6.11 -8.14
C SER A 99 -0.37 7.52 -8.66
N ASP A 100 -1.11 8.52 -8.14
CA ASP A 100 -0.95 9.91 -8.54
C ASP A 100 0.38 10.48 -8.06
N LEU A 101 0.77 10.16 -6.81
CA LEU A 101 2.05 10.58 -6.26
C LEU A 101 3.22 10.04 -7.09
N ILE A 102 3.19 8.76 -7.44
CA ILE A 102 4.18 8.13 -8.31
C ILE A 102 4.18 8.77 -9.69
N TYR A 103 3.00 8.98 -10.28
CA TYR A 103 2.85 9.62 -11.58
C TYR A 103 3.45 11.03 -11.60
N PHE A 104 3.16 11.87 -10.59
CA PHE A 104 3.69 13.22 -10.50
C PHE A 104 5.22 13.25 -10.36
N VAL A 105 5.79 12.32 -9.62
CA VAL A 105 7.25 12.23 -9.45
C VAL A 105 7.92 11.76 -10.75
N ILE A 106 7.41 10.72 -11.40
CA ILE A 106 8.00 10.19 -12.64
C ILE A 106 7.91 11.20 -13.79
N ASN A 107 6.78 11.92 -13.90
CA ASN A 107 6.56 12.93 -14.94
C ASN A 107 7.06 14.33 -14.55
N GLU A 108 7.83 14.44 -13.47
CA GLU A 108 8.45 15.69 -13.01
C GLU A 108 7.46 16.83 -12.76
N ASN A 109 6.22 16.47 -12.37
CA ASN A 109 5.15 17.44 -12.14
C ASN A 109 5.25 18.08 -10.74
N SER A 110 6.26 18.94 -10.55
CA SER A 110 6.51 19.58 -9.26
C SER A 110 5.35 20.47 -8.79
N LYS A 111 4.57 21.04 -9.71
CA LYS A 111 3.43 21.91 -9.39
C LYS A 111 2.36 21.15 -8.63
N GLU A 112 2.02 19.93 -9.04
CA GLU A 112 1.02 19.12 -8.34
C GLU A 112 1.51 18.76 -6.93
N LEU A 113 2.78 18.40 -6.76
CA LEU A 113 3.33 18.10 -5.43
C LEU A 113 3.22 19.25 -4.45
N THR A 114 3.24 20.52 -4.93
CA THR A 114 3.08 21.68 -4.07
C THR A 114 1.67 21.87 -3.51
N ARG A 115 0.67 21.10 -3.94
CA ARG A 115 -0.66 21.07 -3.33
C ARG A 115 -0.61 20.53 -1.90
N ALA A 116 0.31 19.63 -1.61
CA ALA A 116 0.49 19.11 -0.27
C ALA A 116 0.99 20.23 0.68
N LYS A 117 0.29 20.41 1.80
CA LYS A 117 0.59 21.46 2.77
C LYS A 117 2.03 21.37 3.27
N GLY A 118 2.79 22.44 3.07
CA GLY A 118 4.19 22.52 3.49
C GLY A 118 5.21 22.04 2.46
N VAL A 119 4.76 21.59 1.29
CA VAL A 119 5.64 21.28 0.16
C VAL A 119 5.80 22.52 -0.71
N GLY A 120 6.93 23.19 -0.58
CA GLY A 120 7.31 24.30 -1.48
C GLY A 120 7.99 23.79 -2.76
N ALA A 121 8.14 24.67 -3.76
CA ALA A 121 8.73 24.34 -5.06
C ALA A 121 10.12 23.67 -4.94
N LYS A 122 10.98 24.14 -4.03
CA LYS A 122 12.31 23.57 -3.81
C LYS A 122 12.24 22.12 -3.28
N LEU A 123 11.32 21.86 -2.33
CA LEU A 123 11.14 20.52 -1.78
C LEU A 123 10.51 19.58 -2.82
N ALA A 124 9.54 20.06 -3.59
CA ALA A 124 8.93 19.28 -4.67
C ALA A 124 9.97 18.83 -5.72
N GLN A 125 10.83 19.75 -6.16
CA GLN A 125 11.91 19.42 -7.07
C GLN A 125 12.90 18.41 -6.47
N LYS A 126 13.22 18.56 -5.18
CA LYS A 126 14.11 17.62 -4.50
C LYS A 126 13.50 16.22 -4.38
N ILE A 127 12.21 16.14 -4.03
CA ILE A 127 11.45 14.87 -4.00
C ILE A 127 11.53 14.17 -5.37
N ILE A 128 11.28 14.91 -6.45
CA ILE A 128 11.36 14.39 -7.82
C ILE A 128 12.76 13.87 -8.12
N LEU A 129 13.79 14.67 -7.88
CA LEU A 129 15.16 14.31 -8.17
C LEU A 129 15.62 13.05 -7.44
N GLU A 130 15.28 12.91 -6.15
CA GLU A 130 15.73 11.78 -5.31
C GLU A 130 14.87 10.53 -5.48
N LEU A 131 13.60 10.67 -5.92
CA LEU A 131 12.66 9.55 -5.96
C LEU A 131 12.31 9.04 -7.34
N LYS A 132 12.55 9.79 -8.41
CA LYS A 132 12.16 9.38 -9.77
C LYS A 132 12.68 7.99 -10.12
N ASP A 133 13.98 7.75 -9.98
CA ASP A 133 14.57 6.45 -10.28
C ASP A 133 14.10 5.34 -9.33
N LYS A 134 13.91 5.68 -8.06
CA LYS A 134 13.38 4.72 -7.08
C LYS A 134 11.97 4.28 -7.42
N PHE A 135 11.10 5.20 -7.83
CA PHE A 135 9.72 4.89 -8.21
C PHE A 135 9.64 4.14 -9.53
N ILE A 136 10.48 4.43 -10.51
CA ILE A 136 10.58 3.64 -11.74
C ILE A 136 10.92 2.19 -11.42
N ASN A 137 11.88 1.96 -10.52
CA ASN A 137 12.29 0.62 -10.11
C ASN A 137 11.26 -0.11 -9.23
N LEU A 138 10.48 0.63 -8.45
CA LEU A 138 9.40 0.06 -7.60
C LEU A 138 8.12 -0.26 -8.38
N GLN A 139 7.88 0.37 -9.54
CA GLN A 139 6.67 0.14 -10.32
C GLN A 139 6.34 -1.33 -10.60
N PRO A 140 7.31 -2.19 -10.98
CA PRO A 140 7.03 -3.61 -11.19
C PRO A 140 6.57 -4.34 -9.92
N GLU A 141 7.16 -3.98 -8.77
CA GLU A 141 6.82 -4.60 -7.47
C GLU A 141 5.47 -4.08 -6.93
N LEU A 142 5.19 -2.80 -7.10
CA LEU A 142 3.93 -2.18 -6.71
C LEU A 142 2.76 -2.72 -7.54
N LYS A 143 2.96 -2.94 -8.85
CA LYS A 143 1.96 -3.60 -9.69
C LYS A 143 1.67 -5.02 -9.21
N LYS A 144 2.69 -5.79 -8.82
CA LYS A 144 2.50 -7.13 -8.25
C LYS A 144 1.71 -7.09 -6.94
N SER A 145 1.98 -6.12 -6.05
CA SER A 145 1.30 -6.04 -4.75
C SER A 145 -0.15 -5.52 -4.85
N SER A 146 -0.45 -4.60 -5.76
CA SER A 146 -1.81 -4.12 -6.01
C SER A 146 -2.67 -5.18 -6.68
N LEU A 147 -2.07 -6.00 -7.54
CA LEU A 147 -2.72 -7.10 -8.22
C LEU A 147 -3.08 -8.24 -7.26
N SER A 148 -2.19 -8.56 -6.31
CA SER A 148 -2.46 -9.57 -5.28
C SER A 148 -3.51 -9.12 -4.24
N ALA A 149 -3.76 -7.82 -4.08
CA ALA A 149 -4.83 -7.32 -3.20
C ALA A 149 -6.23 -7.44 -3.81
N GLU A 150 -6.35 -7.54 -5.13
CA GLU A 150 -7.63 -7.67 -5.85
C GLU A 150 -8.09 -9.12 -6.07
N VAL A 151 -7.23 -10.10 -5.80
CA VAL A 151 -7.49 -11.54 -6.01
C VAL A 151 -7.10 -12.33 -4.76
N PRO A 152 -7.85 -13.39 -4.40
CA PRO A 152 -7.52 -14.21 -3.25
C PRO A 152 -6.09 -14.78 -3.33
N PRO A 153 -5.34 -14.86 -2.21
CA PRO A 153 -3.98 -15.42 -2.20
C PRO A 153 -3.87 -16.83 -2.80
N GLN A 154 -4.96 -17.60 -2.76
CA GLN A 154 -5.07 -18.95 -3.32
C GLN A 154 -4.91 -19.01 -4.84
N THR A 155 -5.00 -17.86 -5.53
CA THR A 155 -4.84 -17.78 -6.99
C THR A 155 -3.41 -17.49 -7.44
N GLU A 156 -2.46 -17.31 -6.52
CA GLU A 156 -1.08 -16.94 -6.82
C GLU A 156 -0.35 -18.00 -7.67
N ASP A 157 -0.56 -19.27 -7.36
CA ASP A 157 0.00 -20.38 -8.14
C ASP A 157 -0.51 -20.39 -9.59
N VAL A 158 -1.82 -20.13 -9.77
CA VAL A 158 -2.44 -20.06 -11.09
C VAL A 158 -1.91 -18.86 -11.88
N GLN A 159 -1.72 -17.71 -11.25
CA GLN A 159 -1.12 -16.53 -11.89
C GLN A 159 0.31 -16.83 -12.37
N ASN A 160 1.13 -17.44 -11.51
CA ASN A 160 2.53 -17.77 -11.84
C ASN A 160 2.62 -18.76 -13.02
N ILE A 161 1.74 -19.76 -13.07
CA ILE A 161 1.67 -20.72 -14.19
C ILE A 161 1.29 -20.00 -15.48
N LEU A 162 0.27 -19.15 -15.46
CA LEU A 162 -0.20 -18.41 -16.65
C LEU A 162 0.84 -17.41 -17.16
N LEU A 163 1.56 -16.73 -16.26
CA LEU A 163 2.70 -15.88 -16.61
C LEU A 163 3.82 -16.68 -17.29
N SER A 164 4.12 -17.89 -16.78
CA SER A 164 5.13 -18.76 -17.37
C SER A 164 4.74 -19.27 -18.76
N LEU A 165 3.44 -19.33 -19.05
CA LEU A 165 2.89 -19.67 -20.37
C LEU A 165 2.87 -18.48 -21.33
N GLY A 166 3.27 -17.26 -20.87
CA GLY A 166 3.42 -16.09 -21.71
C GLY A 166 2.17 -15.21 -21.86
N TYR A 167 1.13 -15.42 -21.06
CA TYR A 167 -0.04 -14.53 -21.05
C TYR A 167 0.28 -13.19 -20.38
N ASP A 168 -0.38 -12.12 -20.85
CA ASP A 168 -0.25 -10.79 -20.26
C ASP A 168 -0.92 -10.73 -18.88
N GLU A 169 -0.28 -10.03 -17.94
CA GLU A 169 -0.73 -9.93 -16.55
C GLU A 169 -2.15 -9.35 -16.41
N LYS A 170 -2.53 -8.41 -17.28
CA LYS A 170 -3.88 -7.82 -17.29
C LYS A 170 -4.94 -8.80 -17.79
N GLU A 171 -4.58 -9.61 -18.78
CA GLU A 171 -5.44 -10.67 -19.31
C GLU A 171 -5.68 -11.74 -18.25
N ILE A 172 -4.62 -12.18 -17.55
CA ILE A 172 -4.68 -13.14 -16.45
C ILE A 172 -5.63 -12.64 -15.35
N LEU A 173 -5.48 -11.39 -14.91
CA LEU A 173 -6.32 -10.83 -13.86
C LEU A 173 -7.78 -10.71 -14.27
N SER A 174 -8.04 -10.27 -15.51
CA SER A 174 -9.38 -10.21 -16.04
C SER A 174 -10.04 -11.59 -16.05
N ALA A 175 -9.30 -12.61 -16.48
CA ALA A 175 -9.78 -13.99 -16.53
C ALA A 175 -10.03 -14.57 -15.12
N ILE A 176 -9.13 -14.30 -14.17
CA ILE A 176 -9.30 -14.74 -12.77
C ILE A 176 -10.52 -14.07 -12.13
N LYS A 177 -10.71 -12.76 -12.28
CA LYS A 177 -11.89 -12.05 -11.78
C LYS A 177 -13.18 -12.62 -12.38
N GLN A 178 -13.16 -12.94 -13.65
CA GLN A 178 -14.29 -13.56 -14.35
C GLN A 178 -14.55 -14.99 -13.85
N ALA A 179 -13.50 -15.79 -13.58
CA ALA A 179 -13.64 -17.13 -13.03
C ALA A 179 -14.25 -17.08 -11.61
N ILE A 180 -13.79 -16.15 -10.75
CA ILE A 180 -14.35 -15.93 -9.41
C ILE A 180 -15.81 -15.49 -9.48
N SER A 181 -16.15 -14.55 -10.35
CA SER A 181 -17.53 -14.05 -10.50
C SER A 181 -18.52 -15.13 -10.96
N LYS A 182 -18.03 -16.17 -11.65
CA LYS A 182 -18.79 -17.36 -12.05
C LYS A 182 -18.93 -18.41 -10.93
N GLY A 183 -18.38 -18.15 -9.75
CA GLY A 183 -18.50 -19.03 -8.56
C GLY A 183 -17.57 -20.24 -8.55
N ASN A 184 -16.47 -20.21 -9.33
CA ASN A 184 -15.50 -21.30 -9.31
C ASN A 184 -14.68 -21.30 -8.01
N ASP A 185 -14.39 -22.51 -7.49
CA ASP A 185 -13.66 -22.67 -6.24
C ASP A 185 -12.17 -22.39 -6.42
N VAL A 186 -11.71 -21.32 -5.80
CA VAL A 186 -10.29 -20.89 -5.83
C VAL A 186 -9.34 -21.81 -5.05
N ASN A 187 -9.87 -22.70 -4.18
CA ASN A 187 -9.06 -23.63 -3.40
C ASN A 187 -8.67 -24.87 -4.20
N ASN A 188 -9.34 -25.14 -5.32
CA ASN A 188 -8.96 -26.18 -6.26
C ASN A 188 -8.14 -25.57 -7.41
N SER A 189 -6.83 -25.43 -7.20
CA SER A 189 -5.92 -24.77 -8.13
C SER A 189 -5.92 -25.39 -9.53
N GLU A 190 -6.09 -26.71 -9.65
CA GLU A 190 -6.07 -27.43 -10.93
C GLU A 190 -7.32 -27.10 -11.78
N GLU A 191 -8.50 -27.16 -11.17
CA GLU A 191 -9.75 -26.84 -11.83
C GLU A 191 -9.87 -25.35 -12.11
N PHE A 192 -9.42 -24.52 -11.18
CA PHE A 192 -9.41 -23.07 -11.32
C PHE A 192 -8.47 -22.62 -12.45
N LEU A 193 -7.28 -23.24 -12.59
CA LEU A 193 -6.37 -23.03 -13.72
C LEU A 193 -7.03 -23.37 -15.05
N ARG A 194 -7.72 -24.53 -15.13
CA ARG A 194 -8.40 -24.98 -16.34
C ARG A 194 -9.48 -23.99 -16.78
N VAL A 195 -10.30 -23.52 -15.85
CA VAL A 195 -11.35 -22.54 -16.12
C VAL A 195 -10.77 -21.20 -16.60
N THR A 196 -9.69 -20.76 -15.94
CA THR A 196 -9.03 -19.50 -16.30
C THR A 196 -8.40 -19.59 -17.69
N LEU A 197 -7.78 -20.70 -18.05
CA LEU A 197 -7.28 -20.96 -19.41
C LEU A 197 -8.41 -20.96 -20.47
N GLN A 198 -9.56 -21.53 -20.15
CA GLN A 198 -10.71 -21.48 -21.05
C GLN A 198 -11.19 -20.05 -21.30
N ILE A 199 -11.14 -19.19 -20.30
CA ILE A 199 -11.53 -17.78 -20.44
C ILE A 199 -10.49 -17.02 -21.28
N LEU A 200 -9.21 -17.33 -21.15
CA LEU A 200 -8.12 -16.71 -21.91
C LEU A 200 -8.05 -17.15 -23.38
N SER A 201 -8.65 -18.30 -23.70
CA SER A 201 -8.63 -18.86 -25.08
C SER A 201 -9.81 -18.40 -25.95
N ILE A 202 -10.66 -17.49 -25.45
CA ILE A 202 -11.79 -16.89 -26.17
C ILE A 202 -11.44 -15.48 -26.58
#